data_736fb364249fbddb09f00a287048cb71
#
_entry.id   736fb364249fbddb09f00a287048cb71
#
_cell.length_a   1.000
_cell.length_b   1.000
_cell.length_c   1.000
_cell.angle_alpha   90.00
_cell.angle_beta   90.00
_cell.angle_gamma   90.00
#
_symmetry.space_group_name_H-M   'P 1'
#
loop_
_entity.id
_entity.type
_entity.pdbx_description
1 polymer ?
#
loop_
_entity_poly.entity_id
_entity_poly.type
_entity_poly.pdbx_seq_one_letter_code
_entity_poly.pdbx_strand_id
1 'polypeptide(L)'
;MALRLRAQAYRAYYGKGQPVNYARALELYRLAAERGDAESQFVTGGMLYQGQGTDPDKRGGFKWLLKAAEQGKISPESLTIIGAMYLRGSAVPQNYLEAKKWLSEAAQQGNLAAQNDLAYLYYNGLGGERDYPKALQLYEKAALQGDPMAQANTGLMYATGTGTDTDKAKGYAWYSLAASRGNTVAAINRNNLMADMSWEELNRAQAISVDLYRQVEKLAEPKSIVPELQE
;
A
#
# COMPACT_ATOMS: atom_id res chain seq x y z
N MET A 1 -16.73 27.95 -9.20
CA MET A 1 -16.57 28.47 -7.81
C MET A 1 -15.75 27.52 -6.93
N ALA A 2 -16.02 26.21 -6.93
CA ALA A 2 -15.26 25.20 -6.16
C ALA A 2 -13.75 25.19 -6.49
N LEU A 3 -13.38 25.17 -7.78
CA LEU A 3 -11.98 25.20 -8.22
C LEU A 3 -11.20 26.42 -7.72
N ARG A 4 -11.84 27.58 -7.63
CA ARG A 4 -11.18 28.79 -7.10
C ARG A 4 -10.92 28.65 -5.60
N LEU A 5 -11.87 28.10 -4.84
CA LEU A 5 -11.69 27.80 -3.42
C LEU A 5 -10.58 26.78 -3.20
N ARG A 6 -10.53 25.71 -4.00
CA ARG A 6 -9.47 24.71 -3.96
C ARG A 6 -8.09 25.32 -4.21
N ALA A 7 -7.96 26.18 -5.22
CA ALA A 7 -6.69 26.85 -5.50
C ALA A 7 -6.22 27.76 -4.36
N GLN A 8 -7.15 28.45 -3.67
CA GLN A 8 -6.82 29.24 -2.47
C GLN A 8 -6.45 28.34 -1.29
N ALA A 9 -7.17 27.23 -1.09
CA ALA A 9 -6.87 26.23 -0.06
C ALA A 9 -5.45 25.65 -0.25
N TYR A 10 -5.10 25.28 -1.49
CA TYR A 10 -3.77 24.78 -1.85
C TYR A 10 -2.66 25.78 -1.48
N ARG A 11 -2.85 27.08 -1.77
CA ARG A 11 -1.87 28.10 -1.39
C ARG A 11 -1.71 28.21 0.11
N ALA A 12 -2.81 28.15 0.87
CA ALA A 12 -2.76 28.19 2.33
C ALA A 12 -2.11 26.93 2.92
N TYR A 13 -2.34 25.76 2.32
CA TYR A 13 -1.78 24.49 2.76
C TYR A 13 -0.27 24.40 2.56
N TYR A 14 0.23 24.83 1.37
CA TYR A 14 1.65 24.73 1.01
C TYR A 14 2.43 26.03 1.23
N GLY A 15 1.82 27.08 1.72
CA GLY A 15 2.48 28.36 1.96
C GLY A 15 2.90 29.09 0.68
N LYS A 16 2.20 28.87 -0.45
CA LYS A 16 2.56 29.51 -1.73
C LYS A 16 2.13 30.96 -1.77
N GLY A 17 3.14 31.86 -1.63
CA GLY A 17 2.93 33.31 -1.60
C GLY A 17 2.37 33.83 -0.27
N GLN A 18 2.29 33.01 0.75
CA GLN A 18 1.84 33.34 2.11
C GLN A 18 2.36 32.28 3.09
N PRO A 19 2.40 32.53 4.41
CA PRO A 19 2.71 31.50 5.40
C PRO A 19 1.74 30.32 5.34
N VAL A 20 2.23 29.12 5.68
CA VAL A 20 1.38 27.92 5.84
C VAL A 20 0.31 28.17 6.89
N ASN A 21 -0.94 27.87 6.55
CA ASN A 21 -2.07 28.01 7.44
C ASN A 21 -3.06 26.86 7.22
N TYR A 22 -2.88 25.77 7.97
CA TYR A 22 -3.72 24.56 7.83
C TYR A 22 -5.19 24.80 8.23
N ALA A 23 -5.47 25.66 9.24
CA ALA A 23 -6.84 25.97 9.62
C ALA A 23 -7.59 26.67 8.47
N ARG A 24 -6.94 27.67 7.85
CA ARG A 24 -7.50 28.36 6.66
C ARG A 24 -7.61 27.43 5.46
N ALA A 25 -6.63 26.57 5.25
CA ALA A 25 -6.68 25.57 4.17
C ALA A 25 -7.86 24.62 4.34
N LEU A 26 -8.07 24.08 5.55
CA LEU A 26 -9.19 23.19 5.87
C LEU A 26 -10.54 23.87 5.62
N GLU A 27 -10.72 25.10 6.06
CA GLU A 27 -11.95 25.89 5.83
C GLU A 27 -12.25 26.00 4.32
N LEU A 28 -11.27 26.40 3.53
CA LEU A 28 -11.42 26.58 2.08
C LEU A 28 -11.63 25.26 1.34
N TYR A 29 -10.90 24.20 1.71
CA TYR A 29 -11.13 22.86 1.14
C TYR A 29 -12.53 22.35 1.49
N ARG A 30 -13.00 22.54 2.72
CA ARG A 30 -14.34 22.14 3.15
C ARG A 30 -15.42 22.87 2.33
N LEU A 31 -15.28 24.18 2.12
CA LEU A 31 -16.19 24.95 1.28
C LEU A 31 -16.21 24.47 -0.19
N ALA A 32 -15.08 24.02 -0.74
CA ALA A 32 -15.02 23.44 -2.07
C ALA A 32 -15.61 22.03 -2.10
N ALA A 33 -15.33 21.22 -1.06
CA ALA A 33 -15.86 19.87 -0.88
C ALA A 33 -17.40 19.83 -0.78
N GLU A 34 -17.97 20.76 -0.04
CA GLU A 34 -19.44 20.97 0.08
C GLU A 34 -20.09 21.30 -1.28
N ARG A 35 -19.31 21.85 -2.22
CA ARG A 35 -19.71 22.12 -3.60
C ARG A 35 -19.43 20.97 -4.57
N GLY A 36 -19.10 19.80 -4.03
CA GLY A 36 -18.93 18.57 -4.82
C GLY A 36 -17.55 18.40 -5.47
N ASP A 37 -16.53 19.21 -5.12
CA ASP A 37 -15.18 19.01 -5.64
C ASP A 37 -14.53 17.79 -4.97
N ALA A 38 -14.39 16.70 -5.74
CA ALA A 38 -13.92 15.41 -5.22
C ALA A 38 -12.51 15.47 -4.61
N GLU A 39 -11.60 16.23 -5.22
CA GLU A 39 -10.25 16.43 -4.70
C GLU A 39 -10.28 17.18 -3.36
N SER A 40 -11.11 18.21 -3.24
CA SER A 40 -11.29 18.91 -1.97
C SER A 40 -11.97 18.04 -0.92
N GLN A 41 -12.89 17.16 -1.28
CA GLN A 41 -13.48 16.17 -0.37
C GLN A 41 -12.39 15.23 0.17
N PHE A 42 -11.52 14.73 -0.71
CA PHE A 42 -10.40 13.89 -0.32
C PHE A 42 -9.45 14.61 0.65
N VAL A 43 -8.99 15.81 0.28
CA VAL A 43 -8.06 16.59 1.13
C VAL A 43 -8.72 16.95 2.47
N THR A 44 -9.98 17.36 2.47
CA THR A 44 -10.73 17.63 3.71
C THR A 44 -10.78 16.39 4.59
N GLY A 45 -11.05 15.23 4.00
CA GLY A 45 -11.06 13.94 4.70
C GLY A 45 -9.72 13.62 5.36
N GLY A 46 -8.63 13.76 4.62
CA GLY A 46 -7.27 13.54 5.11
C GLY A 46 -6.86 14.50 6.23
N MET A 47 -7.16 15.81 6.06
CA MET A 47 -6.86 16.83 7.06
C MET A 47 -7.62 16.59 8.37
N LEU A 48 -8.91 16.27 8.30
CA LEU A 48 -9.71 15.92 9.48
C LEU A 48 -9.20 14.65 10.16
N TYR A 49 -8.84 13.62 9.40
CA TYR A 49 -8.34 12.36 9.94
C TYR A 49 -7.01 12.55 10.70
N GLN A 50 -6.13 13.40 10.19
CA GLN A 50 -4.81 13.69 10.77
C GLN A 50 -4.83 14.82 11.81
N GLY A 51 -5.91 15.58 11.91
CA GLY A 51 -5.98 16.76 12.77
C GLY A 51 -5.18 17.95 12.24
N GLN A 52 -5.06 18.09 10.92
CA GLN A 52 -4.36 19.23 10.31
C GLN A 52 -5.28 20.46 10.26
N GLY A 53 -4.94 21.46 11.06
CA GLY A 53 -5.73 22.69 11.19
C GLY A 53 -6.96 22.59 12.10
N THR A 54 -7.15 21.48 12.76
CA THR A 54 -8.20 21.19 13.74
C THR A 54 -7.77 20.02 14.64
N ASP A 55 -8.53 19.71 15.66
CA ASP A 55 -8.41 18.44 16.37
C ASP A 55 -8.78 17.27 15.44
N PRO A 56 -8.16 16.07 15.63
CA PRO A 56 -8.44 14.90 14.79
C PRO A 56 -9.91 14.47 14.87
N ASP A 57 -10.60 14.48 13.72
CA ASP A 57 -11.94 13.91 13.55
C ASP A 57 -11.89 12.77 12.52
N LYS A 58 -11.52 11.59 12.98
CA LYS A 58 -11.39 10.40 12.13
C LYS A 58 -12.70 10.00 11.45
N ARG A 59 -13.83 10.13 12.17
CA ARG A 59 -15.15 9.78 11.64
C ARG A 59 -15.64 10.79 10.59
N GLY A 60 -15.46 12.07 10.83
CA GLY A 60 -15.75 13.13 9.85
C GLY A 60 -14.85 13.02 8.64
N GLY A 61 -13.57 12.75 8.87
CA GLY A 61 -12.59 12.50 7.81
C GLY A 61 -13.00 11.34 6.90
N PHE A 62 -13.37 10.20 7.47
CA PHE A 62 -13.84 9.04 6.72
C PHE A 62 -15.07 9.36 5.84
N LYS A 63 -16.04 10.10 6.37
CA LYS A 63 -17.24 10.48 5.59
C LYS A 63 -16.90 11.28 4.34
N TRP A 64 -15.93 12.18 4.43
CA TRP A 64 -15.47 12.95 3.29
C TRP A 64 -14.67 12.12 2.28
N LEU A 65 -13.81 11.22 2.77
CA LEU A 65 -13.09 10.28 1.92
C LEU A 65 -14.05 9.38 1.12
N LEU A 66 -15.10 8.87 1.79
CA LEU A 66 -16.10 8.03 1.13
C LEU A 66 -16.86 8.79 0.04
N LYS A 67 -17.28 10.04 0.31
CA LYS A 67 -17.92 10.90 -0.69
C LYS A 67 -17.04 11.15 -1.91
N ALA A 68 -15.74 11.34 -1.70
CA ALA A 68 -14.79 11.49 -2.81
C ALA A 68 -14.68 10.20 -3.63
N ALA A 69 -14.66 9.04 -2.96
CA ALA A 69 -14.57 7.74 -3.59
C ALA A 69 -15.80 7.42 -4.47
N GLU A 70 -16.99 7.71 -3.97
CA GLU A 70 -18.25 7.49 -4.69
C GLU A 70 -18.34 8.27 -6.01
N GLN A 71 -17.54 9.33 -6.17
CA GLN A 71 -17.46 10.07 -7.43
C GLN A 71 -16.53 9.40 -8.46
N GLY A 72 -15.86 8.30 -8.12
CA GLY A 72 -14.96 7.56 -9.02
C GLY A 72 -13.72 8.32 -9.47
N LYS A 73 -13.36 9.42 -8.81
CA LYS A 73 -12.24 10.31 -9.18
C LYS A 73 -11.20 10.42 -8.06
N ILE A 74 -10.92 9.32 -7.41
CA ILE A 74 -9.93 9.30 -6.33
C ILE A 74 -8.76 8.38 -6.68
N SER A 75 -7.60 8.71 -6.10
CA SER A 75 -6.38 7.96 -6.33
C SER A 75 -6.42 6.57 -5.67
N PRO A 76 -5.61 5.61 -6.15
CA PRO A 76 -5.46 4.31 -5.52
C PRO A 76 -5.06 4.39 -4.04
N GLU A 77 -4.29 5.42 -3.65
CA GLU A 77 -3.92 5.68 -2.26
C GLU A 77 -5.15 5.97 -1.41
N SER A 78 -6.09 6.74 -1.95
CA SER A 78 -7.33 7.10 -1.27
C SER A 78 -8.22 5.88 -1.04
N LEU A 79 -8.37 5.04 -2.06
CA LEU A 79 -9.09 3.76 -1.99
C LEU A 79 -8.45 2.84 -0.95
N THR A 80 -7.10 2.81 -0.91
CA THR A 80 -6.34 2.03 0.07
C THR A 80 -6.62 2.50 1.50
N ILE A 81 -6.66 3.82 1.73
CA ILE A 81 -6.97 4.39 3.05
C ILE A 81 -8.37 3.96 3.51
N ILE A 82 -9.38 4.08 2.64
CA ILE A 82 -10.75 3.65 2.95
C ILE A 82 -10.79 2.15 3.28
N GLY A 83 -10.18 1.32 2.44
CA GLY A 83 -10.10 -0.12 2.64
C GLY A 83 -9.40 -0.49 3.95
N ALA A 84 -8.30 0.18 4.28
CA ALA A 84 -7.57 -0.01 5.53
C ALA A 84 -8.37 0.42 6.76
N MET A 85 -9.20 1.46 6.67
CA MET A 85 -10.10 1.87 7.75
C MET A 85 -11.14 0.78 8.05
N TYR A 86 -11.75 0.20 7.03
CA TYR A 86 -12.65 -0.93 7.19
C TYR A 86 -11.94 -2.19 7.70
N LEU A 87 -10.72 -2.46 7.21
CA LEU A 87 -9.92 -3.60 7.64
C LEU A 87 -9.58 -3.55 9.13
N ARG A 88 -9.21 -2.38 9.64
CA ARG A 88 -8.75 -2.20 11.02
C ARG A 88 -9.86 -1.75 11.98
N GLY A 89 -11.03 -1.42 11.49
CA GLY A 89 -12.09 -0.82 12.31
C GLY A 89 -11.73 0.57 12.83
N SER A 90 -10.92 1.32 12.08
CA SER A 90 -10.46 2.66 12.45
C SER A 90 -11.40 3.72 11.89
N ALA A 91 -12.04 4.48 12.76
CA ALA A 91 -13.09 5.46 12.45
C ALA A 91 -14.47 4.89 12.09
N VAL A 92 -14.54 3.64 11.64
CA VAL A 92 -15.78 2.90 11.31
C VAL A 92 -15.69 1.50 11.89
N PRO A 93 -16.84 0.82 12.13
CA PRO A 93 -16.81 -0.59 12.49
C PRO A 93 -16.06 -1.42 11.45
N GLN A 94 -15.29 -2.41 11.91
CA GLN A 94 -14.57 -3.33 11.05
C GLN A 94 -15.53 -4.04 10.09
N ASN A 95 -15.18 -4.05 8.82
CA ASN A 95 -15.95 -4.72 7.78
C ASN A 95 -15.02 -5.23 6.69
N TYR A 96 -14.75 -6.53 6.71
CA TYR A 96 -13.82 -7.16 5.77
C TYR A 96 -14.36 -7.23 4.33
N LEU A 97 -15.69 -7.26 4.13
CA LEU A 97 -16.28 -7.22 2.79
C LEU A 97 -16.05 -5.86 2.13
N GLU A 98 -16.33 -4.78 2.87
CA GLU A 98 -16.04 -3.43 2.37
C GLU A 98 -14.53 -3.21 2.20
N ALA A 99 -13.70 -3.66 3.14
CA ALA A 99 -12.26 -3.60 3.00
C ALA A 99 -11.78 -4.28 1.72
N LYS A 100 -12.25 -5.51 1.45
CA LYS A 100 -11.89 -6.27 0.25
C LYS A 100 -12.31 -5.56 -1.04
N LYS A 101 -13.49 -4.94 -1.07
CA LYS A 101 -13.98 -4.18 -2.21
C LYS A 101 -13.03 -3.02 -2.55
N TRP A 102 -12.78 -2.14 -1.60
CA TRP A 102 -11.95 -0.94 -1.80
C TRP A 102 -10.48 -1.27 -2.07
N LEU A 103 -9.93 -2.26 -1.34
CA LEU A 103 -8.56 -2.73 -1.56
C LEU A 103 -8.39 -3.43 -2.91
N SER A 104 -9.41 -4.15 -3.40
CA SER A 104 -9.35 -4.79 -4.72
C SER A 104 -9.24 -3.75 -5.83
N GLU A 105 -10.02 -2.68 -5.75
CA GLU A 105 -9.97 -1.59 -6.71
C GLU A 105 -8.61 -0.87 -6.71
N ALA A 106 -8.07 -0.56 -5.52
CA ALA A 106 -6.75 0.04 -5.39
C ALA A 106 -5.62 -0.88 -5.88
N ALA A 107 -5.70 -2.17 -5.55
CA ALA A 107 -4.70 -3.17 -5.96
C ALA A 107 -4.67 -3.39 -7.49
N GLN A 108 -5.82 -3.34 -8.16
CA GLN A 108 -5.92 -3.38 -9.62
C GLN A 108 -5.23 -2.19 -10.27
N GLN A 109 -5.26 -1.03 -9.63
CA GLN A 109 -4.55 0.18 -10.07
C GLN A 109 -3.07 0.20 -9.67
N GLY A 110 -2.55 -0.90 -9.09
CA GLY A 110 -1.14 -1.09 -8.80
C GLY A 110 -0.66 -0.59 -7.44
N ASN A 111 -1.57 -0.17 -6.55
CA ASN A 111 -1.17 0.28 -5.22
C ASN A 111 -0.62 -0.88 -4.36
N LEU A 112 0.64 -0.76 -3.92
CA LEU A 112 1.37 -1.80 -3.19
C LEU A 112 0.75 -2.12 -1.83
N ALA A 113 0.39 -1.10 -1.08
CA ALA A 113 -0.20 -1.27 0.24
C ALA A 113 -1.55 -1.98 0.13
N ALA A 114 -2.35 -1.65 -0.89
CA ALA A 114 -3.60 -2.33 -1.17
C ALA A 114 -3.38 -3.79 -1.59
N GLN A 115 -2.36 -4.08 -2.40
CA GLN A 115 -2.01 -5.46 -2.76
C GLN A 115 -1.64 -6.29 -1.53
N ASN A 116 -0.86 -5.72 -0.61
CA ASN A 116 -0.49 -6.34 0.66
C ASN A 116 -1.71 -6.59 1.56
N ASP A 117 -2.52 -5.57 1.80
CA ASP A 117 -3.71 -5.69 2.65
C ASP A 117 -4.74 -6.67 2.04
N LEU A 118 -4.90 -6.67 0.71
CA LEU A 118 -5.77 -7.61 0.00
C LEU A 118 -5.23 -9.05 0.07
N ALA A 119 -3.92 -9.24 -0.07
CA ALA A 119 -3.28 -10.55 0.11
C ALA A 119 -3.52 -11.09 1.54
N TYR A 120 -3.41 -10.23 2.54
CA TYR A 120 -3.72 -10.57 3.93
C TYR A 120 -5.18 -11.04 4.09
N LEU A 121 -6.14 -10.38 3.43
CA LEU A 121 -7.55 -10.80 3.46
C LEU A 121 -7.73 -12.19 2.84
N TYR A 122 -7.13 -12.47 1.68
CA TYR A 122 -7.19 -13.79 1.05
C TYR A 122 -6.48 -14.87 1.88
N TYR A 123 -5.31 -14.55 2.44
CA TYR A 123 -4.55 -15.49 3.27
C TYR A 123 -5.34 -15.94 4.51
N ASN A 124 -6.08 -15.04 5.14
CA ASN A 124 -6.83 -15.31 6.36
C ASN A 124 -8.31 -15.70 6.12
N GLY A 125 -8.81 -15.63 4.88
CA GLY A 125 -10.21 -15.86 4.56
C GLY A 125 -11.15 -14.79 5.12
N LEU A 126 -10.66 -13.53 5.21
CA LEU A 126 -11.43 -12.42 5.73
C LEU A 126 -12.20 -11.73 4.59
N GLY A 127 -13.49 -11.54 4.79
CA GLY A 127 -14.38 -10.99 3.75
C GLY A 127 -14.63 -11.96 2.58
N GLY A 128 -14.59 -13.28 2.86
CA GLY A 128 -14.87 -14.34 1.89
C GLY A 128 -14.05 -15.60 2.15
N GLU A 129 -13.97 -16.46 1.16
CA GLU A 129 -13.21 -17.70 1.27
C GLU A 129 -11.69 -17.40 1.26
N ARG A 130 -10.97 -18.29 1.94
CA ARG A 130 -9.51 -18.30 1.95
C ARG A 130 -8.99 -18.74 0.59
N ASP A 131 -8.01 -17.99 0.07
CA ASP A 131 -7.41 -18.24 -1.25
C ASP A 131 -5.89 -17.99 -1.15
N TYR A 132 -5.16 -19.02 -0.76
CA TYR A 132 -3.70 -18.94 -0.61
C TYR A 132 -2.97 -18.69 -1.92
N PRO A 133 -3.31 -19.33 -3.06
CA PRO A 133 -2.66 -19.03 -4.34
C PRO A 133 -2.80 -17.56 -4.73
N LYS A 134 -3.98 -16.98 -4.54
CA LYS A 134 -4.23 -15.57 -4.84
C LYS A 134 -3.50 -14.62 -3.88
N ALA A 135 -3.42 -14.99 -2.59
CA ALA A 135 -2.62 -14.26 -1.61
C ALA A 135 -1.15 -14.24 -2.02
N LEU A 136 -0.57 -15.40 -2.39
CA LEU A 136 0.80 -15.50 -2.86
C LEU A 136 1.06 -14.61 -4.09
N GLN A 137 0.19 -14.67 -5.09
CA GLN A 137 0.30 -13.85 -6.31
C GLN A 137 0.34 -12.34 -5.99
N LEU A 138 -0.49 -11.89 -5.06
CA LEU A 138 -0.54 -10.48 -4.66
C LEU A 138 0.70 -10.08 -3.85
N TYR A 139 1.15 -10.94 -2.93
CA TYR A 139 2.38 -10.69 -2.17
C TYR A 139 3.60 -10.67 -3.09
N GLU A 140 3.74 -11.61 -4.04
CA GLU A 140 4.84 -11.61 -5.01
C GLU A 140 4.87 -10.32 -5.84
N LYS A 141 3.70 -9.86 -6.28
CA LYS A 141 3.59 -8.62 -7.06
C LYS A 141 4.06 -7.39 -6.27
N ALA A 142 3.72 -7.30 -4.99
CA ALA A 142 4.19 -6.23 -4.12
C ALA A 142 5.68 -6.42 -3.74
N ALA A 143 6.11 -7.66 -3.50
CA ALA A 143 7.48 -8.02 -3.16
C ALA A 143 8.48 -7.67 -4.26
N LEU A 144 8.15 -7.93 -5.52
CA LEU A 144 8.94 -7.53 -6.69
C LEU A 144 9.07 -6.02 -6.84
N GLN A 145 8.12 -5.25 -6.34
CA GLN A 145 8.21 -3.79 -6.30
C GLN A 145 8.94 -3.26 -5.06
N GLY A 146 9.53 -4.16 -4.27
CA GLY A 146 10.43 -3.82 -3.18
C GLY A 146 9.77 -3.67 -1.80
N ASP A 147 8.49 -4.01 -1.63
CA ASP A 147 7.83 -3.95 -0.32
C ASP A 147 8.39 -5.02 0.64
N PRO A 148 9.03 -4.63 1.78
CA PRO A 148 9.68 -5.60 2.66
C PRO A 148 8.70 -6.52 3.41
N MET A 149 7.47 -6.07 3.63
CA MET A 149 6.44 -6.90 4.28
C MET A 149 5.94 -7.96 3.31
N ALA A 150 5.69 -7.58 2.05
CA ALA A 150 5.33 -8.53 1.01
C ALA A 150 6.44 -9.54 0.76
N GLN A 151 7.70 -9.12 0.72
CA GLN A 151 8.86 -10.01 0.61
C GLN A 151 8.91 -11.03 1.76
N ALA A 152 8.68 -10.59 3.00
CA ALA A 152 8.64 -11.49 4.15
C ALA A 152 7.48 -12.50 4.07
N ASN A 153 6.29 -12.04 3.69
CA ASN A 153 5.12 -12.90 3.54
C ASN A 153 5.28 -13.90 2.38
N THR A 154 5.83 -13.46 1.25
CA THR A 154 6.17 -14.34 0.14
C THR A 154 7.18 -15.41 0.57
N GLY A 155 8.20 -15.01 1.31
CA GLY A 155 9.17 -15.92 1.91
C GLY A 155 8.53 -16.98 2.81
N LEU A 156 7.60 -16.57 3.67
CA LEU A 156 6.84 -17.48 4.52
C LEU A 156 6.04 -18.50 3.68
N MET A 157 5.32 -18.02 2.67
CA MET A 157 4.45 -18.88 1.87
C MET A 157 5.25 -19.93 1.09
N TYR A 158 6.40 -19.58 0.52
CA TYR A 158 7.29 -20.55 -0.12
C TYR A 158 7.94 -21.52 0.88
N ALA A 159 8.39 -21.02 2.04
CA ALA A 159 9.01 -21.86 3.06
C ALA A 159 8.06 -22.90 3.65
N THR A 160 6.76 -22.59 3.72
CA THR A 160 5.72 -23.46 4.31
C THR A 160 4.90 -24.23 3.28
N GLY A 161 5.04 -23.94 1.99
CA GLY A 161 4.19 -24.52 0.95
C GLY A 161 2.74 -24.01 1.00
N THR A 162 2.53 -22.79 1.49
CA THR A 162 1.18 -22.22 1.60
C THR A 162 0.80 -21.55 0.28
N GLY A 163 -0.16 -22.12 -0.43
CA GLY A 163 -0.60 -21.65 -1.77
C GLY A 163 0.33 -22.04 -2.92
N THR A 164 1.35 -22.82 -2.65
CA THR A 164 2.32 -23.37 -3.60
C THR A 164 2.99 -24.60 -3.02
N ASP A 165 3.81 -25.30 -3.77
CA ASP A 165 4.69 -26.32 -3.22
C ASP A 165 5.78 -25.67 -2.34
N THR A 166 6.24 -26.41 -1.32
CA THR A 166 7.32 -25.96 -0.45
C THR A 166 8.61 -25.77 -1.25
N ASP A 167 9.19 -24.56 -1.19
CA ASP A 167 10.48 -24.24 -1.77
C ASP A 167 11.31 -23.42 -0.77
N LYS A 168 12.11 -24.13 0.04
CA LYS A 168 12.98 -23.50 1.06
C LYS A 168 13.96 -22.50 0.45
N ALA A 169 14.48 -22.77 -0.73
CA ALA A 169 15.43 -21.89 -1.39
C ALA A 169 14.79 -20.55 -1.81
N LYS A 170 13.58 -20.59 -2.38
CA LYS A 170 12.82 -19.36 -2.65
C LYS A 170 12.41 -18.66 -1.36
N GLY A 171 11.96 -19.40 -0.35
CA GLY A 171 11.63 -18.85 0.96
C GLY A 171 12.79 -18.08 1.57
N TYR A 172 13.98 -18.68 1.60
CA TYR A 172 15.23 -18.04 2.04
C TYR A 172 15.55 -16.78 1.24
N ALA A 173 15.44 -16.86 -0.09
CA ALA A 173 15.77 -15.75 -0.97
C ALA A 173 14.86 -14.51 -0.71
N TRP A 174 13.56 -14.70 -0.60
CA TRP A 174 12.63 -13.63 -0.26
C TRP A 174 12.85 -13.05 1.14
N TYR A 175 13.13 -13.90 2.14
CA TYR A 175 13.50 -13.44 3.46
C TYR A 175 14.81 -12.63 3.46
N SER A 176 15.78 -13.02 2.62
CA SER A 176 17.05 -12.29 2.49
C SER A 176 16.84 -10.88 1.96
N LEU A 177 15.96 -10.71 0.95
CA LEU A 177 15.62 -9.39 0.42
C LEU A 177 14.89 -8.54 1.47
N ALA A 178 13.91 -9.10 2.17
CA ALA A 178 13.20 -8.40 3.23
C ALA A 178 14.15 -7.96 4.36
N ALA A 179 15.07 -8.85 4.77
CA ALA A 179 16.06 -8.60 5.80
C ALA A 179 17.04 -7.48 5.40
N SER A 180 17.49 -7.44 4.14
CA SER A 180 18.36 -6.38 3.63
C SER A 180 17.71 -5.00 3.66
N ARG A 181 16.37 -4.95 3.70
CA ARG A 181 15.56 -3.74 3.83
C ARG A 181 15.08 -3.48 5.26
N GLY A 182 15.70 -4.13 6.24
CA GLY A 182 15.45 -3.88 7.67
C GLY A 182 14.30 -4.68 8.29
N ASN A 183 13.73 -5.67 7.59
CA ASN A 183 12.73 -6.54 8.19
C ASN A 183 13.39 -7.56 9.13
N THR A 184 13.36 -7.29 10.44
CA THR A 184 13.99 -8.11 11.47
C THR A 184 13.36 -9.50 11.60
N VAL A 185 12.05 -9.61 11.41
CA VAL A 185 11.35 -10.90 11.45
C VAL A 185 11.80 -11.78 10.29
N ALA A 186 11.94 -11.22 9.10
CA ALA A 186 12.46 -11.94 7.95
C ALA A 186 13.91 -12.41 8.16
N ALA A 187 14.75 -11.60 8.82
CA ALA A 187 16.11 -12.00 9.16
C ALA A 187 16.14 -13.22 10.10
N ILE A 188 15.28 -13.24 11.11
CA ILE A 188 15.14 -14.38 12.04
C ILE A 188 14.64 -15.62 11.28
N ASN A 189 13.59 -15.48 10.49
CA ASN A 189 13.00 -16.59 9.73
C ASN A 189 13.98 -17.16 8.70
N ARG A 190 14.75 -16.30 8.02
CA ARG A 190 15.83 -16.72 7.12
C ARG A 190 16.87 -17.57 7.84
N ASN A 191 17.33 -17.13 9.01
CA ASN A 191 18.36 -17.85 9.77
C ASN A 191 17.84 -19.20 10.29
N ASN A 192 16.58 -19.26 10.73
CA ASN A 192 15.93 -20.50 11.13
C ASN A 192 15.83 -21.47 9.95
N LEU A 193 15.37 -20.97 8.79
CA LEU A 193 15.23 -21.79 7.58
C LEU A 193 16.58 -22.32 7.10
N MET A 194 17.63 -21.49 7.17
CA MET A 194 19.01 -21.86 6.80
C MET A 194 19.55 -23.04 7.62
N ALA A 195 19.19 -23.14 8.90
CA ALA A 195 19.64 -24.23 9.77
C ALA A 195 19.15 -25.62 9.31
N ASP A 196 18.03 -25.66 8.58
CA ASP A 196 17.41 -26.88 8.07
C ASP A 196 17.69 -27.11 6.56
N MET A 197 18.62 -26.36 5.97
CA MET A 197 18.95 -26.46 4.55
C MET A 197 20.25 -27.22 4.33
N SER A 198 20.28 -28.04 3.28
CA SER A 198 21.53 -28.60 2.76
C SER A 198 22.41 -27.54 2.13
N TRP A 199 23.69 -27.84 1.94
CA TRP A 199 24.63 -26.95 1.25
C TRP A 199 24.16 -26.63 -0.20
N GLU A 200 23.61 -27.60 -0.89
CA GLU A 200 23.10 -27.43 -2.25
C GLU A 200 21.86 -26.50 -2.28
N GLU A 201 20.93 -26.69 -1.34
CA GLU A 201 19.77 -25.82 -1.18
C GLU A 201 20.19 -24.38 -0.86
N LEU A 202 21.18 -24.20 0.01
CA LEU A 202 21.68 -22.88 0.37
C LEU A 202 22.34 -22.18 -0.81
N ASN A 203 23.14 -22.87 -1.61
CA ASN A 203 23.74 -22.30 -2.82
C ASN A 203 22.67 -21.88 -3.84
N ARG A 204 21.66 -22.72 -4.06
CA ARG A 204 20.49 -22.37 -4.91
C ARG A 204 19.77 -21.13 -4.35
N ALA A 205 19.56 -21.07 -3.05
CA ALA A 205 18.91 -19.96 -2.40
C ALA A 205 19.65 -18.64 -2.57
N GLN A 206 20.98 -18.67 -2.44
CA GLN A 206 21.83 -17.49 -2.65
C GLN A 206 21.78 -17.02 -4.11
N ALA A 207 21.81 -17.92 -5.07
CA ALA A 207 21.67 -17.58 -6.48
C ALA A 207 20.30 -16.90 -6.76
N ILE A 208 19.21 -17.48 -6.24
CA ILE A 208 17.87 -16.89 -6.37
C ILE A 208 17.83 -15.51 -5.70
N SER A 209 18.47 -15.35 -4.54
CA SER A 209 18.51 -14.04 -3.84
C SER A 209 19.15 -12.95 -4.68
N VAL A 210 20.26 -13.27 -5.37
CA VAL A 210 20.94 -12.34 -6.27
C VAL A 210 20.05 -11.97 -7.46
N ASP A 211 19.38 -12.95 -8.05
CA ASP A 211 18.51 -12.70 -9.21
C ASP A 211 17.28 -11.87 -8.82
N LEU A 212 16.64 -12.17 -7.71
CA LEU A 212 15.54 -11.38 -7.19
C LEU A 212 15.96 -9.95 -6.85
N TYR A 213 17.13 -9.77 -6.22
CA TYR A 213 17.66 -8.46 -5.92
C TYR A 213 17.80 -7.62 -7.21
N ARG A 214 18.40 -8.18 -8.25
CA ARG A 214 18.54 -7.51 -9.57
C ARG A 214 17.19 -7.15 -10.19
N GLN A 215 16.20 -8.04 -10.09
CA GLN A 215 14.86 -7.78 -10.61
C GLN A 215 14.19 -6.61 -9.89
N VAL A 216 14.28 -6.59 -8.56
CA VAL A 216 13.68 -5.53 -7.73
C VAL A 216 14.36 -4.19 -7.98
N GLU A 217 15.69 -4.14 -8.05
CA GLU A 217 16.43 -2.91 -8.35
C GLU A 217 16.12 -2.37 -9.76
N LYS A 218 16.04 -3.25 -10.77
CA LYS A 218 15.66 -2.85 -12.12
C LYS A 218 14.25 -2.27 -12.21
N LEU A 219 13.32 -2.76 -11.40
CA LEU A 219 11.95 -2.23 -11.34
C LEU A 219 11.87 -0.91 -10.54
N ALA A 220 12.82 -0.68 -9.63
CA ALA A 220 12.94 0.54 -8.84
C ALA A 220 13.62 1.69 -9.60
N GLU A 221 14.36 1.39 -10.67
CA GLU A 221 14.98 2.43 -11.50
C GLU A 221 13.90 3.32 -12.12
N PRO A 222 14.03 4.65 -12.03
CA PRO A 222 13.11 5.56 -12.68
C PRO A 222 13.17 5.28 -14.19
N LYS A 223 12.04 4.92 -14.80
CA LYS A 223 11.96 4.81 -16.26
C LYS A 223 12.42 6.13 -16.86
N SER A 224 13.52 6.09 -17.60
CA SER A 224 14.06 7.27 -18.29
C SER A 224 12.94 7.97 -19.05
N ILE A 225 12.63 9.22 -18.69
CA ILE A 225 11.64 10.06 -19.39
C ILE A 225 12.28 10.71 -20.63
N VAL A 226 13.57 10.46 -20.87
CA VAL A 226 14.26 10.99 -22.05
C VAL A 226 13.93 10.05 -23.23
N PRO A 227 13.19 10.53 -24.26
CA PRO A 227 13.05 9.77 -25.49
C PRO A 227 14.46 9.53 -26.05
N GLU A 228 14.79 8.30 -26.39
CA GLU A 228 15.98 8.03 -27.19
C GLU A 228 15.86 8.89 -28.47
N LEU A 229 16.73 9.88 -28.59
CA LEU A 229 16.91 10.58 -29.85
C LEU A 229 17.41 9.54 -30.86
N GLN A 230 16.52 9.09 -31.72
CA GLN A 230 16.91 8.32 -32.89
C GLN A 230 17.78 9.22 -33.76
N GLU A 231 19.06 8.89 -33.86
CA GLU A 231 19.99 9.43 -34.87
C GLU A 231 19.61 8.96 -36.27
#